data_3d6add9f7414fefee6fe6dd7b1d78988
#
_entry.id   3d6add9f7414fefee6fe6dd7b1d78988
#
_cell.length_a   1.000
_cell.length_b   1.000
_cell.length_c   1.000
_cell.angle_alpha   90.00
_cell.angle_beta   90.00
_cell.angle_gamma   90.00
#
_symmetry.space_group_name_H-M   'P 1'
#
loop_
_entity.id
_entity.type
_entity.pdbx_description
1 polymer ?
#
loop_
_entity_poly.entity_id
_entity_poly.type
_entity_poly.pdbx_seq_one_letter_code
_entity_poly.pdbx_strand_id
1 'polypeptide(L)'
;MKKAFVFPGQGAQFVGMGKDLYENSPETKELFEKANEILGFRITDLMFEGTDEDLKQTKVTQPAIFLHSVILAKSLKEKPDMVAGHSLGEFSALVANGTLSFEDGLRLVHARALAMQKACEANPSTMAAILGLPDETVENILAEIDDVVVPANYNCPGQIVISGTTQGIATACEKLKAAGAKRALPLKVGGAFHSPLMEPARKELADAIMNTHFSQPSCPVYQNVNAQPVSDPEEIKKNLIAQLTASVRWTQTVQNMLADGASSF
;
A
#
# COMPACT_ATOMS: atom_id res chain seq x y z
N MET A 1 19.09 -20.27 0.55
CA MET A 1 18.66 -19.00 -0.11
C MET A 1 17.24 -18.71 0.38
N LYS A 2 17.00 -17.53 0.98
CA LYS A 2 15.66 -17.15 1.44
C LYS A 2 14.89 -16.44 0.32
N LYS A 3 13.64 -16.83 0.12
CA LYS A 3 12.73 -16.22 -0.85
C LYS A 3 11.84 -15.19 -0.14
N ALA A 4 11.79 -14.00 -0.71
CA ALA A 4 10.91 -12.93 -0.28
C ALA A 4 9.77 -12.76 -1.27
N PHE A 5 8.51 -12.78 -0.78
CA PHE A 5 7.39 -12.32 -1.61
C PHE A 5 7.10 -10.86 -1.28
N VAL A 6 7.15 -10.03 -2.30
CA VAL A 6 6.86 -8.60 -2.18
C VAL A 6 5.65 -8.21 -3.02
N PHE A 7 4.80 -7.37 -2.47
CA PHE A 7 3.51 -7.04 -3.05
C PHE A 7 3.40 -5.53 -3.33
N PRO A 8 2.95 -5.15 -4.55
CA PRO A 8 2.83 -3.75 -4.92
C PRO A 8 1.68 -3.05 -4.20
N GLY A 9 1.77 -1.74 -4.16
CA GLY A 9 0.69 -0.85 -3.75
C GLY A 9 0.01 -0.15 -4.92
N GLN A 10 -0.77 0.88 -4.60
CA GLN A 10 -1.50 1.72 -5.55
C GLN A 10 -0.54 2.34 -6.59
N GLY A 11 -0.92 2.28 -7.86
CA GLY A 11 -0.10 2.65 -9.01
C GLY A 11 0.30 1.46 -9.89
N ALA A 12 0.13 0.23 -9.39
CA ALA A 12 0.45 -0.99 -10.13
C ALA A 12 -0.73 -1.55 -10.95
N GLN A 13 -1.92 -0.96 -10.86
CA GLN A 13 -3.12 -1.39 -11.59
C GLN A 13 -3.01 -1.08 -13.09
N PHE A 14 -3.57 -1.95 -13.89
CA PHE A 14 -3.70 -1.76 -15.34
C PHE A 14 -4.92 -2.52 -15.88
N VAL A 15 -5.50 -2.04 -16.96
CA VAL A 15 -6.64 -2.69 -17.61
C VAL A 15 -6.24 -4.06 -18.14
N GLY A 16 -7.04 -5.08 -17.87
CA GLY A 16 -6.76 -6.47 -18.22
C GLY A 16 -6.04 -7.27 -17.12
N MET A 17 -5.65 -6.62 -16.00
CA MET A 17 -4.95 -7.30 -14.91
C MET A 17 -5.76 -8.47 -14.35
N GLY A 18 -5.14 -9.64 -14.26
CA GLY A 18 -5.75 -10.86 -13.69
C GLY A 18 -6.68 -11.62 -14.62
N LYS A 19 -6.92 -11.15 -15.87
CA LYS A 19 -7.77 -11.86 -16.83
C LYS A 19 -7.20 -13.22 -17.20
N ASP A 20 -5.89 -13.30 -17.35
CA ASP A 20 -5.15 -14.54 -17.60
C ASP A 20 -5.30 -15.53 -16.43
N LEU A 21 -5.21 -15.06 -15.19
CA LEU A 21 -5.45 -15.90 -14.00
C LEU A 21 -6.89 -16.41 -13.93
N TYR A 22 -7.85 -15.58 -14.32
CA TYR A 22 -9.27 -15.94 -14.32
C TYR A 22 -9.60 -17.01 -15.39
N GLU A 23 -8.97 -16.92 -16.58
CA GLU A 23 -9.25 -17.80 -17.71
C GLU A 23 -8.51 -19.14 -17.62
N ASN A 24 -7.35 -19.19 -16.97
CA ASN A 24 -6.45 -20.34 -17.02
C ASN A 24 -6.66 -21.38 -15.89
N SER A 25 -7.40 -21.06 -14.82
CA SER A 25 -7.63 -22.00 -13.72
C SER A 25 -9.03 -21.86 -13.12
N PRO A 26 -9.78 -22.96 -12.96
CA PRO A 26 -11.06 -22.96 -12.25
C PRO A 26 -10.92 -22.45 -10.80
N GLU A 27 -9.85 -22.80 -10.11
CA GLU A 27 -9.62 -22.43 -8.72
C GLU A 27 -9.41 -20.91 -8.58
N THR A 28 -8.63 -20.31 -9.48
CA THR A 28 -8.43 -18.84 -9.48
C THR A 28 -9.69 -18.11 -9.89
N LYS A 29 -10.45 -18.65 -10.87
CA LYS A 29 -11.75 -18.11 -11.26
C LYS A 29 -12.73 -18.08 -10.09
N GLU A 30 -12.81 -19.14 -9.29
CA GLU A 30 -13.66 -19.20 -8.11
C GLU A 30 -13.32 -18.10 -7.09
N LEU A 31 -12.03 -17.80 -6.90
CA LEU A 31 -11.60 -16.71 -6.03
C LEU A 31 -12.04 -15.34 -6.54
N PHE A 32 -11.97 -15.09 -7.85
CA PHE A 32 -12.47 -13.84 -8.43
C PHE A 32 -13.99 -13.71 -8.30
N GLU A 33 -14.75 -14.78 -8.55
CA GLU A 33 -16.21 -14.73 -8.38
C GLU A 33 -16.59 -14.53 -6.91
N LYS A 34 -15.91 -15.18 -5.98
CA LYS A 34 -16.08 -14.96 -4.54
C LYS A 34 -15.77 -13.50 -4.15
N ALA A 35 -14.78 -12.89 -4.79
CA ALA A 35 -14.50 -11.48 -4.57
C ALA A 35 -15.64 -10.57 -5.05
N ASN A 36 -16.24 -10.85 -6.21
CA ASN A 36 -17.42 -10.13 -6.70
C ASN A 36 -18.58 -10.21 -5.69
N GLU A 37 -18.82 -11.38 -5.09
CA GLU A 37 -19.83 -11.58 -4.06
C GLU A 37 -19.53 -10.76 -2.78
N ILE A 38 -18.29 -10.82 -2.27
CA ILE A 38 -17.88 -10.11 -1.06
C ILE A 38 -17.99 -8.60 -1.23
N LEU A 39 -17.59 -8.08 -2.39
CA LEU A 39 -17.59 -6.65 -2.67
C LEU A 39 -19.01 -6.13 -3.01
N GLY A 40 -19.94 -7.00 -3.42
CA GLY A 40 -21.28 -6.63 -3.83
C GLY A 40 -21.36 -5.98 -5.23
N PHE A 41 -20.27 -6.01 -6.00
CA PHE A 41 -20.20 -5.56 -7.39
C PHE A 41 -19.17 -6.39 -8.18
N ARG A 42 -19.28 -6.39 -9.49
CA ARG A 42 -18.37 -7.13 -10.35
C ARG A 42 -17.07 -6.37 -10.59
N ILE A 43 -16.14 -6.51 -9.65
CA ILE A 43 -14.81 -5.91 -9.79
C ILE A 43 -14.05 -6.51 -10.99
N THR A 44 -14.32 -7.76 -11.34
CA THR A 44 -13.75 -8.44 -12.50
C THR A 44 -14.02 -7.70 -13.80
N ASP A 45 -15.23 -7.15 -13.98
CA ASP A 45 -15.57 -6.39 -15.18
C ASP A 45 -14.73 -5.12 -15.30
N LEU A 46 -14.49 -4.44 -14.16
CA LEU A 46 -13.62 -3.25 -14.12
C LEU A 46 -12.15 -3.61 -14.33
N MET A 47 -11.68 -4.70 -13.75
CA MET A 47 -10.29 -5.16 -13.89
C MET A 47 -9.96 -5.57 -15.31
N PHE A 48 -10.86 -6.31 -15.98
CA PHE A 48 -10.59 -6.95 -17.25
C PHE A 48 -10.89 -6.03 -18.45
N GLU A 49 -11.96 -5.25 -18.37
CA GLU A 49 -12.51 -4.49 -19.52
C GLU A 49 -12.91 -3.06 -19.16
N GLY A 50 -12.65 -2.61 -17.92
CA GLY A 50 -12.89 -1.24 -17.50
C GLY A 50 -11.90 -0.25 -18.14
N THR A 51 -12.04 1.02 -17.77
CA THR A 51 -11.13 2.09 -18.21
C THR A 51 -10.04 2.36 -17.17
N ASP A 52 -8.97 3.02 -17.59
CA ASP A 52 -7.96 3.55 -16.66
C ASP A 52 -8.57 4.45 -15.58
N GLU A 53 -9.62 5.20 -15.91
CA GLU A 53 -10.31 6.09 -14.96
C GLU A 53 -11.10 5.27 -13.91
N ASP A 54 -11.72 4.17 -14.30
CA ASP A 54 -12.39 3.26 -13.37
C ASP A 54 -11.38 2.67 -12.37
N LEU A 55 -10.23 2.23 -12.87
CA LEU A 55 -9.17 1.65 -12.05
C LEU A 55 -8.43 2.66 -11.17
N LYS A 56 -8.52 3.96 -11.41
CA LYS A 56 -7.92 5.01 -10.58
C LYS A 56 -8.74 5.35 -9.33
N GLN A 57 -10.02 4.96 -9.28
CA GLN A 57 -10.84 5.19 -8.09
C GLN A 57 -10.32 4.32 -6.94
N THR A 58 -9.94 4.92 -5.81
CA THR A 58 -9.34 4.22 -4.67
C THR A 58 -10.15 2.99 -4.23
N LYS A 59 -11.47 3.08 -4.24
CA LYS A 59 -12.39 1.98 -3.92
C LYS A 59 -12.31 0.79 -4.88
N VAL A 60 -11.80 0.99 -6.09
CA VAL A 60 -11.58 -0.04 -7.12
C VAL A 60 -10.12 -0.46 -7.16
N THR A 61 -9.20 0.53 -7.17
CA THR A 61 -7.76 0.31 -7.27
C THR A 61 -7.24 -0.67 -6.22
N GLN A 62 -7.58 -0.45 -4.95
CA GLN A 62 -7.03 -1.26 -3.86
C GLN A 62 -7.51 -2.71 -3.91
N PRO A 63 -8.82 -3.01 -4.01
CA PRO A 63 -9.26 -4.39 -4.18
C PRO A 63 -8.72 -5.06 -5.45
N ALA A 64 -8.61 -4.35 -6.57
CA ALA A 64 -8.08 -4.91 -7.82
C ALA A 64 -6.62 -5.37 -7.68
N ILE A 65 -5.75 -4.53 -7.12
CA ILE A 65 -4.34 -4.88 -6.87
C ILE A 65 -4.23 -6.03 -5.87
N PHE A 66 -5.02 -5.98 -4.79
CA PHE A 66 -5.06 -7.05 -3.79
C PHE A 66 -5.44 -8.40 -4.42
N LEU A 67 -6.53 -8.44 -5.20
CA LEU A 67 -7.00 -9.66 -5.86
C LEU A 67 -5.95 -10.23 -6.79
N HIS A 68 -5.40 -9.41 -7.68
CA HIS A 68 -4.34 -9.86 -8.59
C HIS A 68 -3.14 -10.43 -7.81
N SER A 69 -2.66 -9.70 -6.81
CA SER A 69 -1.50 -10.08 -6.00
C SER A 69 -1.72 -11.39 -5.23
N VAL A 70 -2.85 -11.51 -4.54
CA VAL A 70 -3.15 -12.67 -3.69
C VAL A 70 -3.45 -13.91 -4.53
N ILE A 71 -4.23 -13.77 -5.61
CA ILE A 71 -4.58 -14.90 -6.47
C ILE A 71 -3.34 -15.41 -7.21
N LEU A 72 -2.47 -14.50 -7.69
CA LEU A 72 -1.18 -14.87 -8.26
C LEU A 72 -0.31 -15.62 -7.24
N ALA A 73 -0.15 -15.08 -6.03
CA ALA A 73 0.64 -15.74 -4.99
C ALA A 73 0.09 -17.12 -4.62
N LYS A 74 -1.23 -17.29 -4.55
CA LYS A 74 -1.88 -18.60 -4.31
C LYS A 74 -1.68 -19.60 -5.45
N SER A 75 -1.50 -19.14 -6.68
CA SER A 75 -1.24 -20.01 -7.86
C SER A 75 0.20 -20.53 -7.89
N LEU A 76 1.11 -19.90 -7.14
CA LEU A 76 2.51 -20.33 -7.03
C LEU A 76 2.61 -21.55 -6.12
N LYS A 77 3.45 -22.53 -6.52
CA LYS A 77 3.75 -23.72 -5.68
C LYS A 77 4.77 -23.42 -4.58
N GLU A 78 5.41 -22.27 -4.65
CA GLU A 78 6.46 -21.86 -3.74
C GLU A 78 5.88 -21.16 -2.51
N LYS A 79 6.60 -21.30 -1.38
CA LYS A 79 6.29 -20.59 -0.15
C LYS A 79 7.37 -19.55 0.14
N PRO A 80 7.02 -18.39 0.63
CA PRO A 80 8.01 -17.39 1.04
C PRO A 80 8.63 -17.72 2.40
N ASP A 81 9.89 -17.33 2.58
CA ASP A 81 10.57 -17.32 3.88
C ASP A 81 10.31 -15.99 4.63
N MET A 82 9.91 -14.96 3.91
CA MET A 82 9.54 -13.65 4.42
C MET A 82 8.63 -12.92 3.42
N VAL A 83 7.80 -12.02 3.92
CA VAL A 83 6.90 -11.24 3.07
C VAL A 83 6.96 -9.76 3.40
N ALA A 84 6.70 -8.92 2.41
CA ALA A 84 6.49 -7.48 2.59
C ALA A 84 5.51 -6.96 1.54
N GLY A 85 4.89 -5.82 1.81
CA GLY A 85 4.03 -5.17 0.84
C GLY A 85 4.08 -3.66 0.98
N HIS A 86 4.05 -2.95 -0.14
CA HIS A 86 4.04 -1.50 -0.15
C HIS A 86 2.63 -0.97 0.11
N SER A 87 2.42 -0.31 1.25
CA SER A 87 1.10 0.25 1.62
C SER A 87 -0.03 -0.80 1.57
N LEU A 88 -0.91 -0.73 0.59
CA LEU A 88 -1.92 -1.75 0.31
C LEU A 88 -1.34 -3.16 0.23
N GLY A 89 -0.17 -3.32 -0.37
CA GLY A 89 0.49 -4.61 -0.54
C GLY A 89 0.76 -5.35 0.78
N GLU A 90 0.81 -4.64 1.92
CA GLU A 90 0.97 -5.26 3.24
C GLU A 90 -0.19 -6.20 3.57
N PHE A 91 -1.43 -5.86 3.15
CA PHE A 91 -2.58 -6.78 3.27
C PHE A 91 -2.44 -8.02 2.41
N SER A 92 -1.92 -7.88 1.19
CA SER A 92 -1.62 -9.01 0.32
C SER A 92 -0.55 -9.92 0.93
N ALA A 93 0.49 -9.33 1.52
CA ALA A 93 1.54 -10.05 2.25
C ALA A 93 0.97 -10.84 3.44
N LEU A 94 0.04 -10.27 4.21
CA LEU A 94 -0.61 -10.92 5.33
C LEU A 94 -1.51 -12.09 4.92
N VAL A 95 -2.09 -12.07 3.72
CA VAL A 95 -2.79 -13.24 3.19
C VAL A 95 -1.80 -14.29 2.69
N ALA A 96 -0.71 -13.88 2.05
CA ALA A 96 0.30 -14.81 1.53
C ALA A 96 1.02 -15.60 2.62
N ASN A 97 1.25 -15.00 3.80
CA ASN A 97 1.85 -15.69 4.94
C ASN A 97 0.84 -16.37 5.89
N GLY A 98 -0.46 -16.33 5.55
CA GLY A 98 -1.52 -17.00 6.29
C GLY A 98 -2.01 -16.26 7.54
N THR A 99 -1.58 -15.01 7.77
CA THR A 99 -2.07 -14.19 8.89
C THR A 99 -3.54 -13.84 8.72
N LEU A 100 -3.95 -13.51 7.49
CA LEU A 100 -5.34 -13.23 7.11
C LEU A 100 -5.89 -14.30 6.18
N SER A 101 -7.18 -14.59 6.30
CA SER A 101 -7.91 -15.31 5.25
C SER A 101 -8.03 -14.41 4.01
N PHE A 102 -8.29 -15.01 2.84
CA PHE A 102 -8.55 -14.25 1.60
C PHE A 102 -9.74 -13.31 1.78
N GLU A 103 -10.81 -13.82 2.39
CA GLU A 103 -12.05 -13.11 2.62
C GLU A 103 -11.87 -11.92 3.56
N ASP A 104 -11.18 -12.13 4.68
CA ASP A 104 -10.95 -11.07 5.66
C ASP A 104 -9.96 -10.03 5.12
N GLY A 105 -8.93 -10.45 4.40
CA GLY A 105 -8.03 -9.55 3.71
C GLY A 105 -8.76 -8.65 2.71
N LEU A 106 -9.66 -9.22 1.90
CA LEU A 106 -10.45 -8.46 0.93
C LEU A 106 -11.42 -7.48 1.61
N ARG A 107 -12.11 -7.92 2.69
CA ARG A 107 -13.02 -7.03 3.45
C ARG A 107 -12.26 -5.87 4.07
N LEU A 108 -11.09 -6.12 4.65
CA LEU A 108 -10.24 -5.05 5.21
C LEU A 108 -9.74 -4.07 4.15
N VAL A 109 -9.30 -4.58 2.99
CA VAL A 109 -8.87 -3.74 1.87
C VAL A 109 -10.02 -2.89 1.33
N HIS A 110 -11.23 -3.46 1.23
CA HIS A 110 -12.42 -2.71 0.82
C HIS A 110 -12.75 -1.61 1.84
N ALA A 111 -12.80 -1.94 3.13
CA ALA A 111 -13.04 -0.97 4.20
C ALA A 111 -11.98 0.15 4.18
N ARG A 112 -10.71 -0.21 4.01
CA ARG A 112 -9.60 0.75 3.87
C ARG A 112 -9.81 1.70 2.69
N ALA A 113 -10.14 1.15 1.54
CA ALA A 113 -10.33 1.94 0.32
C ALA A 113 -11.47 2.95 0.45
N LEU A 114 -12.60 2.54 1.05
CA LEU A 114 -13.75 3.42 1.30
C LEU A 114 -13.42 4.50 2.33
N ALA A 115 -12.78 4.14 3.44
CA ALA A 115 -12.39 5.09 4.48
C ALA A 115 -11.39 6.13 3.96
N MET A 116 -10.39 5.71 3.18
CA MET A 116 -9.42 6.60 2.57
C MET A 116 -10.06 7.53 1.53
N GLN A 117 -10.97 7.04 0.70
CA GLN A 117 -11.68 7.87 -0.27
C GLN A 117 -12.51 8.96 0.44
N LYS A 118 -13.25 8.59 1.46
CA LYS A 118 -14.03 9.53 2.28
C LYS A 118 -13.16 10.61 2.94
N ALA A 119 -11.98 10.22 3.47
CA ALA A 119 -11.04 11.17 4.04
C ALA A 119 -10.47 12.15 3.00
N CYS A 120 -10.21 11.68 1.78
CA CYS A 120 -9.77 12.53 0.67
C CYS A 120 -10.83 13.55 0.23
N GLU A 121 -12.09 13.14 0.19
CA GLU A 121 -13.22 14.03 -0.19
C GLU A 121 -13.45 15.14 0.85
N ALA A 122 -13.14 14.87 2.11
CA ALA A 122 -13.32 15.84 3.20
C ALA A 122 -12.24 16.92 3.26
N ASN A 123 -11.02 16.61 2.79
CA ASN A 123 -9.86 17.49 2.91
C ASN A 123 -9.07 17.58 1.59
N PRO A 124 -9.09 18.73 0.89
CA PRO A 124 -8.26 18.95 -0.30
C PRO A 124 -6.77 18.77 0.01
N SER A 125 -6.21 17.69 -0.49
CA SER A 125 -4.83 17.30 -0.19
C SER A 125 -4.25 16.49 -1.36
N THR A 126 -2.94 16.36 -1.40
CA THR A 126 -2.25 15.69 -2.51
C THR A 126 -0.88 15.17 -2.09
N MET A 127 -0.15 14.62 -3.04
CA MET A 127 1.20 14.09 -2.89
C MET A 127 2.10 14.61 -4.01
N ALA A 128 3.42 14.56 -3.78
CA ALA A 128 4.41 14.82 -4.83
C ALA A 128 5.60 13.87 -4.72
N ALA A 129 6.14 13.46 -5.86
CA ALA A 129 7.37 12.67 -5.93
C ALA A 129 8.58 13.61 -6.03
N ILE A 130 9.53 13.42 -5.11
CA ILE A 130 10.79 14.18 -5.02
C ILE A 130 11.94 13.26 -5.41
N LEU A 131 12.72 13.67 -6.39
CA LEU A 131 13.83 12.89 -6.91
C LEU A 131 15.15 13.65 -6.82
N GLY A 132 16.20 12.95 -6.44
CA GLY A 132 17.58 13.40 -6.54
C GLY A 132 18.09 14.21 -5.35
N LEU A 133 17.37 14.19 -4.22
CA LEU A 133 17.86 14.71 -2.94
C LEU A 133 18.06 13.58 -1.94
N PRO A 134 18.99 13.73 -0.98
CA PRO A 134 19.08 12.85 0.19
C PRO A 134 17.82 12.97 1.06
N ASP A 135 17.44 11.87 1.71
CA ASP A 135 16.25 11.80 2.58
C ASP A 135 16.29 12.87 3.69
N GLU A 136 17.43 13.03 4.38
CA GLU A 136 17.64 14.04 5.42
C GLU A 136 17.42 15.48 4.91
N THR A 137 17.85 15.77 3.69
CA THR A 137 17.63 17.10 3.09
C THR A 137 16.14 17.37 2.87
N VAL A 138 15.40 16.35 2.40
CA VAL A 138 13.95 16.46 2.21
C VAL A 138 13.27 16.66 3.57
N GLU A 139 13.58 15.84 4.57
CA GLU A 139 13.01 15.90 5.91
C GLU A 139 13.23 17.28 6.57
N ASN A 140 14.46 17.80 6.50
CA ASN A 140 14.80 19.11 7.07
C ASN A 140 14.01 20.26 6.42
N ILE A 141 13.86 20.24 5.09
CA ILE A 141 13.10 21.26 4.38
C ILE A 141 11.61 21.18 4.72
N LEU A 142 11.04 19.96 4.83
CA LEU A 142 9.63 19.80 5.20
C LEU A 142 9.37 20.28 6.64
N ALA A 143 10.31 20.08 7.56
CA ALA A 143 10.20 20.54 8.95
C ALA A 143 10.14 22.07 9.10
N GLU A 144 10.60 22.82 8.10
CA GLU A 144 10.54 24.30 8.07
C GLU A 144 9.23 24.86 7.49
N ILE A 145 8.32 24.00 7.03
CA ILE A 145 7.06 24.42 6.41
C ILE A 145 5.97 24.46 7.48
N ASP A 146 5.37 25.62 7.66
CA ASP A 146 4.28 25.82 8.61
C ASP A 146 2.94 25.37 7.99
N ASP A 147 2.87 24.11 7.60
CA ASP A 147 1.67 23.44 7.07
C ASP A 147 1.84 21.91 7.17
N VAL A 148 0.77 21.16 7.01
CA VAL A 148 0.85 19.70 7.02
C VAL A 148 1.50 19.21 5.72
N VAL A 149 2.77 18.86 5.81
CA VAL A 149 3.49 18.16 4.75
C VAL A 149 4.53 17.22 5.39
N VAL A 150 4.50 15.95 4.98
CA VAL A 150 5.34 14.90 5.60
C VAL A 150 5.94 13.98 4.53
N PRO A 151 7.07 13.32 4.81
CA PRO A 151 7.53 12.19 4.01
C PRO A 151 6.53 11.04 4.14
N ALA A 152 5.96 10.63 3.02
CA ALA A 152 4.95 9.57 2.97
C ALA A 152 5.52 8.21 2.55
N ASN A 153 6.42 8.18 1.56
CA ASN A 153 7.01 6.93 1.07
C ASN A 153 8.51 7.12 0.80
N TYR A 154 9.33 6.33 1.47
CA TYR A 154 10.75 6.17 1.18
C TYR A 154 10.90 5.01 0.18
N ASN A 155 10.81 5.30 -1.12
CA ASN A 155 10.68 4.27 -2.15
C ASN A 155 12.01 3.63 -2.56
N CYS A 156 13.03 4.44 -2.72
CA CYS A 156 14.41 4.01 -2.95
C CYS A 156 15.36 5.18 -2.64
N PRO A 157 16.68 4.95 -2.50
CA PRO A 157 17.63 6.04 -2.31
C PRO A 157 17.46 7.17 -3.33
N GLY A 158 17.23 8.38 -2.84
CA GLY A 158 16.99 9.57 -3.68
C GLY A 158 15.60 9.69 -4.29
N GLN A 159 14.63 8.88 -3.86
CA GLN A 159 13.23 9.01 -4.25
C GLN A 159 12.30 8.93 -3.03
N ILE A 160 11.73 10.06 -2.65
CA ILE A 160 10.71 10.18 -1.61
C ILE A 160 9.42 10.71 -2.21
N VAL A 161 8.29 10.16 -1.78
CA VAL A 161 6.98 10.79 -1.99
C VAL A 161 6.62 11.54 -0.72
N ILE A 162 6.23 12.80 -0.88
CA ILE A 162 5.72 13.66 0.19
C ILE A 162 4.21 13.79 0.10
N SER A 163 3.56 14.01 1.23
CA SER A 163 2.10 14.02 1.37
C SER A 163 1.66 15.18 2.27
N GLY A 164 0.60 15.89 1.90
CA GLY A 164 0.14 17.02 2.68
C GLY A 164 -1.01 17.79 2.08
N THR A 165 -1.32 18.96 2.64
CA THR A 165 -2.27 19.89 2.06
C THR A 165 -1.81 20.31 0.66
N THR A 166 -2.74 20.72 -0.19
CA THR A 166 -2.38 21.22 -1.54
C THR A 166 -1.41 22.39 -1.47
N GLN A 167 -1.58 23.29 -0.49
CA GLN A 167 -0.68 24.44 -0.30
C GLN A 167 0.69 23.98 0.25
N GLY A 168 0.71 23.10 1.25
CA GLY A 168 1.95 22.55 1.81
C GLY A 168 2.80 21.84 0.75
N ILE A 169 2.17 21.03 -0.10
CA ILE A 169 2.84 20.36 -1.22
C ILE A 169 3.38 21.37 -2.25
N ALA A 170 2.64 22.42 -2.60
CA ALA A 170 3.12 23.45 -3.52
C ALA A 170 4.38 24.14 -2.95
N THR A 171 4.32 24.61 -1.71
CA THR A 171 5.45 25.23 -1.01
C THR A 171 6.65 24.27 -0.91
N ALA A 172 6.41 23.00 -0.56
CA ALA A 172 7.46 21.98 -0.48
C ALA A 172 8.14 21.77 -1.83
N CYS A 173 7.37 21.65 -2.92
CA CYS A 173 7.92 21.47 -4.27
C CYS A 173 8.82 22.64 -4.69
N GLU A 174 8.45 23.88 -4.36
CA GLU A 174 9.28 25.08 -4.66
C GLU A 174 10.59 25.05 -3.87
N LYS A 175 10.53 24.86 -2.54
CA LYS A 175 11.71 24.81 -1.67
C LYS A 175 12.66 23.66 -2.04
N LEU A 176 12.11 22.46 -2.32
CA LEU A 176 12.91 21.30 -2.70
C LEU A 176 13.57 21.45 -4.06
N LYS A 177 12.90 22.09 -5.04
CA LYS A 177 13.53 22.47 -6.31
C LYS A 177 14.66 23.47 -6.12
N ALA A 178 14.46 24.49 -5.30
CA ALA A 178 15.50 25.47 -4.98
C ALA A 178 16.72 24.81 -4.26
N ALA A 179 16.49 23.76 -3.49
CA ALA A 179 17.53 22.96 -2.84
C ALA A 179 18.23 21.95 -3.78
N GLY A 180 17.84 21.87 -5.06
CA GLY A 180 18.51 21.07 -6.07
C GLY A 180 17.82 19.73 -6.39
N ALA A 181 16.56 19.53 -6.03
CA ALA A 181 15.80 18.36 -6.47
C ALA A 181 15.79 18.28 -7.99
N LYS A 182 16.17 17.13 -8.55
CA LYS A 182 16.11 16.89 -9.99
C LYS A 182 14.67 16.97 -10.51
N ARG A 183 13.73 16.51 -9.71
CA ARG A 183 12.29 16.61 -9.96
C ARG A 183 11.50 16.76 -8.67
N ALA A 184 10.48 17.59 -8.67
CA ALA A 184 9.42 17.66 -7.67
C ALA A 184 8.09 17.67 -8.44
N LEU A 185 7.44 16.51 -8.52
CA LEU A 185 6.32 16.23 -9.42
C LEU A 185 5.05 15.98 -8.60
N PRO A 186 4.05 16.88 -8.63
CA PRO A 186 2.74 16.58 -8.09
C PRO A 186 2.15 15.31 -8.73
N LEU A 187 1.59 14.44 -7.89
CA LEU A 187 0.97 13.19 -8.31
C LEU A 187 -0.52 13.40 -8.58
N LYS A 188 -1.06 12.65 -9.53
CA LYS A 188 -2.51 12.64 -9.81
C LYS A 188 -3.21 11.69 -8.86
N VAL A 189 -3.24 12.03 -7.57
CA VAL A 189 -3.90 11.25 -6.50
C VAL A 189 -4.90 12.14 -5.77
N GLY A 190 -5.96 11.52 -5.24
CA GLY A 190 -7.08 12.23 -4.63
C GLY A 190 -6.85 12.69 -3.19
N GLY A 191 -5.69 12.43 -2.59
CA GLY A 191 -5.46 12.78 -1.19
C GLY A 191 -4.05 12.56 -0.68
N ALA A 192 -3.82 12.99 0.56
CA ALA A 192 -2.55 12.92 1.26
C ALA A 192 -2.41 11.60 2.04
N PHE A 193 -2.16 10.51 1.32
CA PHE A 193 -1.94 9.20 1.95
C PHE A 193 -0.70 9.19 2.82
N HIS A 194 -0.70 8.35 3.85
CA HIS A 194 0.41 8.22 4.81
C HIS A 194 0.81 9.54 5.50
N SER A 195 -0.20 10.33 5.85
CA SER A 195 -0.05 11.61 6.55
C SER A 195 -1.07 11.74 7.68
N PRO A 196 -0.91 12.71 8.60
CA PRO A 196 -1.92 13.00 9.64
C PRO A 196 -3.33 13.28 9.09
N LEU A 197 -3.45 13.70 7.83
CA LEU A 197 -4.75 13.95 7.18
C LEU A 197 -5.57 12.68 6.94
N MET A 198 -4.96 11.49 7.07
CA MET A 198 -5.65 10.20 7.01
C MET A 198 -6.17 9.71 8.38
N GLU A 199 -6.06 10.50 9.44
CA GLU A 199 -6.51 10.11 10.77
C GLU A 199 -8.00 9.66 10.83
N PRO A 200 -8.96 10.31 10.13
CA PRO A 200 -10.33 9.80 10.08
C PRO A 200 -10.43 8.38 9.49
N ALA A 201 -9.69 8.12 8.40
CA ALA A 201 -9.64 6.81 7.78
C ALA A 201 -8.96 5.76 8.68
N ARG A 202 -7.90 6.16 9.41
CA ARG A 202 -7.21 5.29 10.37
C ARG A 202 -8.14 4.80 11.48
N LYS A 203 -8.96 5.69 12.04
CA LYS A 203 -9.94 5.35 13.10
C LYS A 203 -10.97 4.35 12.59
N GLU A 204 -11.54 4.61 11.40
CA GLU A 204 -12.55 3.75 10.80
C GLU A 204 -11.98 2.35 10.46
N LEU A 205 -10.76 2.30 9.93
CA LEU A 205 -10.07 1.04 9.64
C LEU A 205 -9.64 0.28 10.91
N ALA A 206 -9.27 0.99 11.98
CA ALA A 206 -8.87 0.38 13.23
C ALA A 206 -9.97 -0.52 13.80
N ASP A 207 -11.23 -0.08 13.78
CA ASP A 207 -12.37 -0.88 14.24
C ASP A 207 -12.52 -2.15 13.40
N ALA A 208 -12.36 -2.08 12.09
CA ALA A 208 -12.41 -3.24 11.22
C ALA A 208 -11.26 -4.24 11.50
N ILE A 209 -10.03 -3.75 11.68
CA ILE A 209 -8.85 -4.58 12.01
C ILE A 209 -9.03 -5.26 13.36
N MET A 210 -9.46 -4.54 14.38
CA MET A 210 -9.63 -5.09 15.74
C MET A 210 -10.70 -6.19 15.79
N ASN A 211 -11.72 -6.12 14.94
CA ASN A 211 -12.79 -7.11 14.83
C ASN A 211 -12.46 -8.26 13.86
N THR A 212 -11.29 -8.25 13.23
CA THR A 212 -10.85 -9.30 12.31
C THR A 212 -9.91 -10.28 13.01
N HIS A 213 -10.04 -11.56 12.69
CA HIS A 213 -9.15 -12.60 13.20
C HIS A 213 -7.81 -12.57 12.45
N PHE A 214 -6.71 -12.53 13.21
CA PHE A 214 -5.33 -12.65 12.71
C PHE A 214 -4.72 -13.93 13.26
N SER A 215 -4.33 -14.82 12.37
CA SER A 215 -3.65 -16.07 12.71
C SER A 215 -2.14 -15.86 12.87
N GLN A 216 -1.49 -16.84 13.49
CA GLN A 216 -0.03 -16.87 13.55
C GLN A 216 0.55 -16.96 12.13
N PRO A 217 1.42 -16.04 11.69
CA PRO A 217 2.03 -16.07 10.36
C PRO A 217 2.96 -17.25 10.17
N SER A 218 3.00 -17.81 8.97
CA SER A 218 3.92 -18.90 8.60
C SER A 218 5.37 -18.41 8.40
N CYS A 219 5.55 -17.13 8.13
CA CYS A 219 6.84 -16.43 8.04
C CYS A 219 6.66 -14.96 8.43
N PRO A 220 7.74 -14.26 8.82
CA PRO A 220 7.64 -12.85 9.24
C PRO A 220 7.17 -11.95 8.10
N VAL A 221 6.38 -10.94 8.45
CA VAL A 221 6.02 -9.80 7.59
C VAL A 221 6.88 -8.59 7.98
N TYR A 222 7.52 -7.95 6.99
CA TYR A 222 8.23 -6.69 7.19
C TYR A 222 7.22 -5.55 7.01
N GLN A 223 6.92 -4.84 8.11
CA GLN A 223 5.85 -3.87 8.13
C GLN A 223 6.34 -2.46 7.80
N ASN A 224 5.50 -1.69 7.11
CA ASN A 224 5.87 -0.38 6.55
C ASN A 224 6.29 0.65 7.59
N VAL A 225 5.66 0.64 8.77
CA VAL A 225 5.86 1.68 9.80
C VAL A 225 7.24 1.64 10.44
N ASN A 226 7.84 0.48 10.58
CA ASN A 226 9.12 0.27 11.26
C ASN A 226 10.18 -0.46 10.40
N ALA A 227 9.79 -0.98 9.24
CA ALA A 227 10.63 -1.79 8.34
C ALA A 227 11.22 -3.06 8.99
N GLN A 228 10.64 -3.53 10.11
CA GLN A 228 11.14 -4.66 10.87
C GLN A 228 10.30 -5.92 10.62
N PRO A 229 10.90 -7.12 10.73
CA PRO A 229 10.17 -8.38 10.69
C PRO A 229 9.30 -8.54 11.94
N VAL A 230 8.02 -8.83 11.73
CA VAL A 230 7.05 -9.06 12.80
C VAL A 230 6.36 -10.40 12.57
N SER A 231 6.14 -11.14 13.66
CA SER A 231 5.44 -12.43 13.66
C SER A 231 4.37 -12.53 14.75
N ASP A 232 4.25 -11.53 15.62
CA ASP A 232 3.18 -11.50 16.63
C ASP A 232 1.91 -10.86 16.01
N PRO A 233 0.75 -11.57 16.01
CA PRO A 233 -0.48 -11.06 15.43
C PRO A 233 -0.97 -9.73 16.01
N GLU A 234 -0.79 -9.50 17.32
CA GLU A 234 -1.24 -8.26 17.95
C GLU A 234 -0.33 -7.07 17.59
N GLU A 235 0.98 -7.31 17.47
CA GLU A 235 1.91 -6.30 16.95
C GLU A 235 1.62 -5.98 15.47
N ILE A 236 1.33 -7.01 14.67
CA ILE A 236 0.93 -6.85 13.26
C ILE A 236 -0.30 -5.94 13.15
N LYS A 237 -1.35 -6.18 13.94
CA LYS A 237 -2.55 -5.33 13.96
C LYS A 237 -2.22 -3.89 14.31
N LYS A 238 -1.46 -3.68 15.40
CA LYS A 238 -1.05 -2.35 15.85
C LYS A 238 -0.32 -1.57 14.77
N ASN A 239 0.65 -2.20 14.12
CA ASN A 239 1.43 -1.58 13.05
C ASN A 239 0.58 -1.31 11.79
N LEU A 240 -0.32 -2.22 11.44
CA LEU A 240 -1.23 -2.08 10.30
C LEU A 240 -2.20 -0.90 10.49
N ILE A 241 -2.68 -0.68 11.72
CA ILE A 241 -3.51 0.48 12.08
C ILE A 241 -2.70 1.77 11.94
N ALA A 242 -1.46 1.78 12.46
CA ALA A 242 -0.59 2.96 12.39
C ALA A 242 -0.18 3.32 10.95
N GLN A 243 -0.16 2.36 10.04
CA GLN A 243 0.32 2.50 8.67
C GLN A 243 -0.35 3.64 7.89
N LEU A 244 -1.66 3.88 8.11
CA LEU A 244 -2.40 4.89 7.33
C LEU A 244 -1.92 6.32 7.53
N THR A 245 -1.38 6.62 8.71
CA THR A 245 -0.89 7.95 9.10
C THR A 245 0.63 8.02 9.24
N ALA A 246 1.32 6.91 8.99
CA ALA A 246 2.77 6.80 9.08
C ALA A 246 3.42 6.57 7.71
N SER A 247 4.69 6.90 7.60
CA SER A 247 5.46 6.71 6.37
C SER A 247 5.64 5.24 6.02
N VAL A 248 5.60 4.92 4.73
CA VAL A 248 6.02 3.64 4.17
C VAL A 248 7.54 3.64 4.02
N ARG A 249 8.23 2.87 4.85
CA ARG A 249 9.69 2.75 4.87
C ARG A 249 10.19 1.64 3.94
N TRP A 250 9.84 1.75 2.65
CA TRP A 250 10.09 0.68 1.68
C TRP A 250 11.59 0.42 1.44
N THR A 251 12.39 1.48 1.32
CA THR A 251 13.86 1.36 1.19
C THR A 251 14.44 0.55 2.35
N GLN A 252 14.10 0.91 3.57
CA GLN A 252 14.58 0.24 4.78
C GLN A 252 14.04 -1.19 4.88
N THR A 253 12.80 -1.42 4.46
CA THR A 253 12.20 -2.76 4.39
C THR A 253 13.03 -3.69 3.52
N VAL A 254 13.34 -3.28 2.28
CA VAL A 254 14.12 -4.10 1.35
C VAL A 254 15.55 -4.31 1.88
N GLN A 255 16.18 -3.27 2.44
CA GLN A 255 17.51 -3.37 3.04
C GLN A 255 17.56 -4.37 4.20
N ASN A 256 16.56 -4.34 5.09
CA ASN A 256 16.48 -5.27 6.21
C ASN A 256 16.21 -6.71 5.73
N MET A 257 15.33 -6.91 4.74
CA MET A 257 15.12 -8.23 4.14
C MET A 257 16.40 -8.81 3.53
N LEU A 258 17.20 -7.98 2.84
CA LEU A 258 18.50 -8.38 2.30
C LEU A 258 19.49 -8.73 3.42
N ALA A 259 19.57 -7.92 4.47
CA ALA A 259 20.42 -8.18 5.63
C ALA A 259 20.04 -9.48 6.35
N ASP A 260 18.76 -9.83 6.38
CA ASP A 260 18.23 -11.06 6.96
C ASP A 260 18.31 -12.27 6.01
N GLY A 261 18.94 -12.10 4.85
CA GLY A 261 19.34 -13.16 3.92
C GLY A 261 18.37 -13.42 2.78
N ALA A 262 17.49 -12.48 2.44
CA ALA A 262 16.72 -12.56 1.19
C ALA A 262 17.68 -12.55 0.00
N SER A 263 17.51 -13.51 -0.89
CA SER A 263 18.36 -13.66 -2.10
C SER A 263 17.54 -13.80 -3.38
N SER A 264 16.22 -13.85 -3.25
CA SER A 264 15.25 -13.85 -4.35
C SER A 264 13.99 -13.09 -3.91
N PHE A 265 13.48 -12.26 -4.82
CA PHE A 265 12.26 -11.46 -4.62
C PHE A 265 11.26 -11.79 -5.72
#